data_fa9c17204a5001165ad4d5716ed03976
#
_entry.id   fa9c17204a5001165ad4d5716ed03976
#
_cell.length_a   1.000
_cell.length_b   1.000
_cell.length_c   1.000
_cell.angle_alpha   90.00
_cell.angle_beta   90.00
_cell.angle_gamma   90.00
#
_symmetry.space_group_name_H-M   'P 1'
#
loop_
_entity.id
_entity.type
_entity.pdbx_description
1 polymer ?
#
loop_
_entity_poly.entity_id
_entity_poly.type
_entity_poly.pdbx_seq_one_letter_code
_entity_poly.pdbx_strand_id
1 'polypeptide(L)'
;AVEALNKVANHPAVLAISEYLFPDEPITFLRNALKSVHNIDEFQEIVMNKAVSWVMEHTIHNFSYDGISYIKELKGKFLAMSNHRDIILDPAITQQVLFKNGIPMTEICVGDNLIKQSKTVEYLLRSNRMIRVIRGISARELYLSSQVLSKYIRQTITSGKSSIWLAQRQGRTKDGIDTTEQGLLKMLDMSGTKSFKENFSELNIVPLSISYEYE
;
A
#
# COMPACT_ATOMS: atom_id res chain seq x y z
N ALA A 1 5.72 14.44 6.74
CA ALA A 1 5.00 13.36 7.45
C ALA A 1 4.74 13.76 8.91
N VAL A 2 5.76 14.05 9.71
CA VAL A 2 5.63 14.36 11.17
C VAL A 2 4.60 15.45 11.45
N GLU A 3 4.67 16.61 10.77
CA GLU A 3 3.67 17.66 10.94
C GLU A 3 2.24 17.19 10.61
N ALA A 4 2.09 16.37 9.57
CA ALA A 4 0.80 15.81 9.19
C ALA A 4 0.27 14.85 10.26
N LEU A 5 1.12 13.98 10.82
CA LEU A 5 0.75 13.07 11.91
C LEU A 5 0.39 13.81 13.19
N ASN A 6 1.07 14.91 13.51
CA ASN A 6 0.70 15.79 14.61
C ASN A 6 -0.70 16.42 14.44
N LYS A 7 -1.08 16.81 13.21
CA LYS A 7 -2.44 17.27 12.91
C LYS A 7 -3.46 16.16 13.10
N VAL A 8 -3.16 14.94 12.65
CA VAL A 8 -4.01 13.76 12.88
C VAL A 8 -4.16 13.47 14.37
N ALA A 9 -3.08 13.51 15.15
CA ALA A 9 -3.09 13.26 16.60
C ALA A 9 -4.08 14.15 17.39
N ASN A 10 -4.34 15.35 16.89
CA ASN A 10 -5.26 16.30 17.52
C ASN A 10 -6.72 16.12 17.05
N HIS A 11 -7.00 15.21 16.12
CA HIS A 11 -8.37 14.95 15.65
C HIS A 11 -9.20 14.24 16.73
N PRO A 12 -10.47 14.65 16.99
CA PRO A 12 -11.30 14.06 18.04
C PRO A 12 -11.47 12.53 17.93
N ALA A 13 -11.58 12.00 16.71
CA ALA A 13 -11.75 10.58 16.46
C ALA A 13 -10.54 9.70 16.89
N VAL A 14 -9.37 10.29 17.13
CA VAL A 14 -8.15 9.53 17.45
C VAL A 14 -8.30 8.73 18.74
N LEU A 15 -9.05 9.22 19.72
CA LEU A 15 -9.29 8.48 20.96
C LEU A 15 -10.17 7.25 20.74
N ALA A 16 -11.26 7.39 20.00
CA ALA A 16 -12.14 6.26 19.67
C ALA A 16 -11.43 5.21 18.80
N ILE A 17 -10.60 5.66 17.85
CA ILE A 17 -9.75 4.76 17.04
C ILE A 17 -8.72 4.05 17.93
N SER A 18 -8.13 4.76 18.92
CA SER A 18 -7.19 4.17 19.86
C SER A 18 -7.83 3.06 20.68
N GLU A 19 -9.00 3.32 21.23
CA GLU A 19 -9.76 2.35 22.02
C GLU A 19 -10.13 1.10 21.19
N TYR A 20 -10.50 1.28 19.93
CA TYR A 20 -10.89 0.19 19.04
C TYR A 20 -9.71 -0.66 18.55
N LEU A 21 -8.62 -0.03 18.08
CA LEU A 21 -7.49 -0.74 17.47
C LEU A 21 -6.40 -1.14 18.48
N PHE A 22 -6.42 -0.59 19.67
CA PHE A 22 -5.41 -0.81 20.70
C PHE A 22 -6.08 -0.97 22.09
N PRO A 23 -6.99 -1.97 22.24
CA PRO A 23 -7.79 -2.10 23.48
C PRO A 23 -6.95 -2.39 24.71
N ASP A 24 -5.76 -2.99 24.55
CA ASP A 24 -4.84 -3.29 25.64
C ASP A 24 -3.94 -2.12 26.02
N GLU A 25 -4.05 -0.99 25.31
CA GLU A 25 -3.27 0.21 25.55
C GLU A 25 -4.13 1.32 26.18
N PRO A 26 -3.50 2.30 26.86
CA PRO A 26 -4.24 3.48 27.29
C PRO A 26 -4.95 4.17 26.13
N ILE A 27 -6.16 4.70 26.35
CA ILE A 27 -6.95 5.41 25.31
C ILE A 27 -6.16 6.53 24.60
N THR A 28 -5.15 7.08 25.23
CA THR A 28 -4.26 8.11 24.67
C THR A 28 -3.10 7.54 23.86
N PHE A 29 -2.95 6.23 23.77
CA PHE A 29 -1.80 5.56 23.10
C PHE A 29 -1.59 6.07 21.68
N LEU A 30 -2.61 5.98 20.82
CA LEU A 30 -2.48 6.39 19.41
C LEU A 30 -2.11 7.87 19.29
N ARG A 31 -2.72 8.74 20.10
CA ARG A 31 -2.39 10.18 20.12
C ARG A 31 -0.92 10.42 20.47
N ASN A 32 -0.43 9.75 21.50
CA ASN A 32 0.94 9.90 21.96
C ASN A 32 1.93 9.32 20.94
N ALA A 33 1.64 8.15 20.39
CA ALA A 33 2.44 7.53 19.34
C ALA A 33 2.54 8.43 18.09
N LEU A 34 1.42 8.99 17.60
CA LEU A 34 1.41 9.92 16.46
C LEU A 34 2.23 11.19 16.70
N LYS A 35 2.37 11.64 17.96
CA LYS A 35 3.18 12.80 18.34
C LYS A 35 4.66 12.46 18.53
N SER A 36 4.98 11.23 18.87
CA SER A 36 6.36 10.79 19.18
C SER A 36 7.14 10.32 17.97
N VAL A 37 6.48 9.93 16.86
CA VAL A 37 7.17 9.44 15.68
C VAL A 37 7.91 10.55 14.93
N HIS A 38 9.15 10.27 14.49
CA HIS A 38 10.02 11.23 13.82
C HIS A 38 10.08 11.03 12.29
N ASN A 39 9.65 9.88 11.80
CA ASN A 39 9.66 9.54 10.39
C ASN A 39 8.55 8.54 10.04
N ILE A 40 8.43 8.22 8.74
CA ILE A 40 7.40 7.30 8.23
C ILE A 40 7.66 5.86 8.69
N ASP A 41 8.91 5.44 8.81
CA ASP A 41 9.25 4.08 9.19
C ASP A 41 8.82 3.82 10.64
N GLU A 42 9.10 4.73 11.55
CA GLU A 42 8.62 4.66 12.93
C GLU A 42 7.08 4.65 13.02
N PHE A 43 6.41 5.47 12.21
CA PHE A 43 4.94 5.45 12.16
C PHE A 43 4.41 4.08 11.70
N GLN A 44 5.01 3.50 10.67
CA GLN A 44 4.61 2.19 10.18
C GLN A 44 4.89 1.08 11.21
N GLU A 45 6.03 1.14 11.90
CA GLU A 45 6.42 0.15 12.90
C GLU A 45 5.59 0.24 14.17
N ILE A 46 5.50 1.44 14.76
CA ILE A 46 4.87 1.64 16.08
C ILE A 46 3.35 1.60 16.01
N VAL A 47 2.76 2.17 14.94
CA VAL A 47 1.31 2.34 14.83
C VAL A 47 0.70 1.34 13.86
N MET A 48 1.14 1.36 12.60
CA MET A 48 0.44 0.58 11.56
C MET A 48 0.65 -0.92 11.73
N ASN A 49 1.89 -1.35 12.00
CA ASN A 49 2.18 -2.77 12.23
C ASN A 49 1.39 -3.32 13.43
N LYS A 50 1.32 -2.57 14.53
CA LYS A 50 0.55 -2.98 15.72
C LYS A 50 -0.95 -3.05 15.42
N ALA A 51 -1.51 -2.05 14.73
CA ALA A 51 -2.92 -2.04 14.34
C ALA A 51 -3.28 -3.21 13.40
N VAL A 52 -2.43 -3.46 12.39
CA VAL A 52 -2.65 -4.58 11.45
C VAL A 52 -2.51 -5.93 12.16
N SER A 53 -1.52 -6.09 13.05
CA SER A 53 -1.39 -7.31 13.85
C SER A 53 -2.64 -7.57 14.67
N TRP A 54 -3.15 -6.57 15.37
CA TRP A 54 -4.36 -6.70 16.16
C TRP A 54 -5.57 -7.12 15.31
N VAL A 55 -5.78 -6.46 14.16
CA VAL A 55 -6.85 -6.84 13.23
C VAL A 55 -6.69 -8.29 12.77
N MET A 56 -5.50 -8.70 12.34
CA MET A 56 -5.27 -10.07 11.89
C MET A 56 -5.53 -11.10 12.99
N GLU A 57 -5.07 -10.86 14.21
CA GLU A 57 -5.22 -11.76 15.36
C GLU A 57 -6.69 -11.93 15.78
N HIS A 58 -7.53 -10.89 15.60
CA HIS A 58 -8.92 -10.92 16.02
C HIS A 58 -9.92 -11.25 14.91
N THR A 59 -9.50 -11.20 13.65
CA THR A 59 -10.42 -11.40 12.51
C THR A 59 -10.01 -12.55 11.58
N ILE A 60 -8.79 -13.07 11.70
CA ILE A 60 -8.28 -14.15 10.84
C ILE A 60 -7.96 -15.37 11.71
N HIS A 61 -8.69 -16.47 11.53
CA HIS A 61 -8.48 -17.69 12.29
C HIS A 61 -7.21 -18.44 11.84
N ASN A 62 -7.01 -18.57 10.53
CA ASN A 62 -5.86 -19.24 9.96
C ASN A 62 -5.19 -18.34 8.92
N PHE A 63 -3.92 -18.07 9.11
CA PHE A 63 -3.12 -17.28 8.18
C PHE A 63 -1.88 -18.05 7.74
N SER A 64 -1.71 -18.19 6.45
CA SER A 64 -0.51 -18.80 5.85
C SER A 64 -0.03 -17.96 4.66
N TYR A 65 1.26 -18.02 4.39
CA TYR A 65 1.87 -17.43 3.21
C TYR A 65 3.10 -18.23 2.80
N ASP A 66 3.49 -18.10 1.54
CA ASP A 66 4.68 -18.73 0.96
C ASP A 66 5.37 -17.78 -0.02
N GLY A 67 6.48 -18.21 -0.61
CA GLY A 67 7.20 -17.48 -1.67
C GLY A 67 8.10 -16.34 -1.17
N ILE A 68 8.22 -16.11 0.12
CA ILE A 68 9.05 -15.03 0.69
C ILE A 68 10.55 -15.18 0.34
N SER A 69 11.03 -16.41 0.16
CA SER A 69 12.40 -16.70 -0.27
C SER A 69 12.72 -16.04 -1.62
N TYR A 70 11.78 -16.09 -2.57
CA TYR A 70 11.95 -15.44 -3.89
C TYR A 70 12.14 -13.92 -3.77
N ILE A 71 11.41 -13.28 -2.86
CA ILE A 71 11.55 -11.83 -2.64
C ILE A 71 12.92 -11.51 -2.01
N LYS A 72 13.40 -12.34 -1.09
CA LYS A 72 14.71 -12.17 -0.44
C LYS A 72 15.88 -12.37 -1.42
N GLU A 73 15.71 -13.18 -2.44
CA GLU A 73 16.71 -13.43 -3.48
C GLU A 73 16.74 -12.37 -4.57
N LEU A 74 15.71 -11.51 -4.67
CA LEU A 74 15.66 -10.45 -5.67
C LEU A 74 16.79 -9.44 -5.48
N LYS A 75 17.45 -9.12 -6.57
CA LYS A 75 18.41 -8.01 -6.61
C LYS A 75 17.66 -6.70 -6.88
N GLY A 76 17.57 -5.85 -5.85
CA GLY A 76 16.95 -4.53 -5.97
C GLY A 76 15.50 -4.47 -5.49
N LYS A 77 14.82 -3.39 -5.87
CA LYS A 77 13.41 -3.15 -5.55
C LYS A 77 12.49 -3.81 -6.58
N PHE A 78 11.23 -3.98 -6.23
CA PHE A 78 10.27 -4.75 -7.02
C PHE A 78 8.89 -4.08 -7.06
N LEU A 79 8.10 -4.42 -8.07
CA LEU A 79 6.68 -4.13 -8.15
C LEU A 79 5.90 -5.37 -7.69
N ALA A 80 5.32 -5.32 -6.50
CA ALA A 80 4.36 -6.32 -6.05
C ALA A 80 3.01 -6.07 -6.76
N MET A 81 2.61 -6.98 -7.63
CA MET A 81 1.33 -6.90 -8.34
C MET A 81 0.40 -7.98 -7.81
N SER A 82 -0.69 -7.59 -7.13
CA SER A 82 -1.63 -8.53 -6.54
C SER A 82 -2.99 -8.53 -7.23
N ASN A 83 -3.69 -9.65 -7.14
CA ASN A 83 -5.14 -9.65 -7.29
C ASN A 83 -5.75 -8.66 -6.27
N HIS A 84 -7.04 -8.34 -6.41
CA HIS A 84 -7.68 -7.33 -5.58
C HIS A 84 -8.97 -7.85 -4.95
N ARG A 85 -8.87 -8.32 -3.71
CA ARG A 85 -9.95 -8.95 -2.94
C ARG A 85 -10.52 -7.98 -1.89
N ASP A 86 -9.64 -7.24 -1.21
CA ASP A 86 -10.02 -6.25 -0.21
C ASP A 86 -9.24 -4.94 -0.35
N ILE A 87 -9.92 -3.81 -0.09
CA ILE A 87 -9.34 -2.48 -0.28
C ILE A 87 -8.24 -2.18 0.76
N ILE A 88 -8.40 -2.73 1.97
CA ILE A 88 -7.54 -2.44 3.12
C ILE A 88 -6.64 -3.63 3.43
N LEU A 89 -7.21 -4.83 3.50
CA LEU A 89 -6.49 -6.02 3.96
C LEU A 89 -5.43 -6.49 2.97
N ASP A 90 -5.67 -6.43 1.66
CA ASP A 90 -4.68 -6.87 0.67
C ASP A 90 -3.32 -6.16 0.86
N PRO A 91 -3.25 -4.82 0.81
CA PRO A 91 -1.98 -4.14 1.05
C PRO A 91 -1.51 -4.27 2.51
N ALA A 92 -2.41 -4.27 3.51
CA ALA A 92 -2.03 -4.34 4.91
C ALA A 92 -1.37 -5.66 5.27
N ILE A 93 -1.96 -6.79 4.86
CA ILE A 93 -1.39 -8.13 5.08
C ILE A 93 -0.05 -8.27 4.34
N THR A 94 0.03 -7.76 3.11
CA THR A 94 1.30 -7.76 2.35
C THR A 94 2.39 -7.02 3.13
N GLN A 95 2.12 -5.81 3.64
CA GLN A 95 3.10 -5.07 4.45
C GLN A 95 3.48 -5.83 5.72
N GLN A 96 2.51 -6.45 6.38
CA GLN A 96 2.75 -7.24 7.60
C GLN A 96 3.66 -8.44 7.35
N VAL A 97 3.45 -9.16 6.24
CA VAL A 97 4.32 -10.28 5.84
C VAL A 97 5.73 -9.80 5.54
N LEU A 98 5.88 -8.72 4.77
CA LEU A 98 7.19 -8.14 4.49
C LEU A 98 7.92 -7.74 5.78
N PHE A 99 7.24 -7.01 6.66
CA PHE A 99 7.79 -6.54 7.94
C PHE A 99 8.26 -7.70 8.82
N LYS A 100 7.42 -8.72 9.04
CA LYS A 100 7.75 -9.93 9.84
C LYS A 100 8.94 -10.70 9.29
N ASN A 101 9.23 -10.55 8.00
CA ASN A 101 10.37 -11.21 7.35
C ASN A 101 11.61 -10.33 7.19
N GLY A 102 11.64 -9.14 7.80
CA GLY A 102 12.75 -8.18 7.70
C GLY A 102 12.93 -7.57 6.32
N ILE A 103 11.88 -7.56 5.50
CA ILE A 103 11.87 -6.94 4.18
C ILE A 103 11.25 -5.54 4.31
N PRO A 104 11.88 -4.49 3.77
CA PRO A 104 11.31 -3.15 3.81
C PRO A 104 9.90 -3.10 3.20
N MET A 105 8.97 -2.44 3.91
CA MET A 105 7.61 -2.24 3.43
C MET A 105 7.59 -1.42 2.14
N THR A 106 6.58 -1.69 1.28
CA THR A 106 6.43 -1.03 -0.01
C THR A 106 5.71 0.31 0.10
N GLU A 107 5.85 1.16 -0.90
CA GLU A 107 4.87 2.20 -1.18
C GLU A 107 3.60 1.54 -1.76
N ILE A 108 2.41 2.10 -1.49
CA ILE A 108 1.13 1.46 -1.82
C ILE A 108 0.34 2.36 -2.78
N CYS A 109 0.00 1.85 -3.96
CA CYS A 109 -0.86 2.56 -4.90
C CYS A 109 -2.33 2.47 -4.48
N VAL A 110 -2.98 3.62 -4.23
CA VAL A 110 -4.39 3.71 -3.83
C VAL A 110 -5.17 4.70 -4.67
N GLY A 111 -6.44 4.40 -4.92
CA GLY A 111 -7.33 5.31 -5.65
C GLY A 111 -7.50 6.65 -4.93
N ASP A 112 -7.51 7.74 -5.67
CA ASP A 112 -7.59 9.09 -5.14
C ASP A 112 -8.92 9.41 -4.44
N ASN A 113 -9.99 8.67 -4.74
CA ASN A 113 -11.25 8.72 -4.03
C ASN A 113 -11.14 8.36 -2.54
N LEU A 114 -10.18 7.49 -2.18
CA LEU A 114 -9.91 7.15 -0.77
C LEU A 114 -9.09 8.25 -0.08
N ILE A 115 -8.09 8.80 -0.76
CA ILE A 115 -7.21 9.84 -0.20
C ILE A 115 -7.96 11.17 0.00
N LYS A 116 -8.90 11.50 -0.91
CA LYS A 116 -9.61 12.78 -0.90
C LYS A 116 -10.80 12.87 0.05
N GLN A 117 -11.08 11.86 0.86
CA GLN A 117 -12.24 11.86 1.77
C GLN A 117 -12.21 13.02 2.78
N SER A 118 -11.07 13.28 3.39
CA SER A 118 -10.83 14.44 4.26
C SER A 118 -9.34 14.75 4.35
N LYS A 119 -8.99 15.95 4.82
CA LYS A 119 -7.59 16.32 5.05
C LYS A 119 -6.89 15.41 6.07
N THR A 120 -7.59 14.98 7.10
CA THR A 120 -7.06 14.08 8.13
C THR A 120 -6.74 12.71 7.52
N VAL A 121 -7.65 12.15 6.71
CA VAL A 121 -7.44 10.90 5.97
C VAL A 121 -6.28 11.06 4.98
N GLU A 122 -6.22 12.15 4.22
CA GLU A 122 -5.10 12.41 3.30
C GLU A 122 -3.75 12.41 4.04
N TYR A 123 -3.65 13.09 5.19
CA TYR A 123 -2.42 13.12 5.99
C TYR A 123 -2.02 11.73 6.48
N LEU A 124 -2.97 10.95 6.99
CA LEU A 124 -2.72 9.59 7.47
C LEU A 124 -2.23 8.69 6.35
N LEU A 125 -2.95 8.63 5.23
CA LEU A 125 -2.62 7.74 4.11
C LEU A 125 -1.28 8.10 3.46
N ARG A 126 -0.99 9.40 3.26
CA ARG A 126 0.32 9.85 2.74
C ARG A 126 1.45 9.56 3.71
N SER A 127 1.22 9.64 5.01
CA SER A 127 2.19 9.26 6.04
C SER A 127 2.40 7.75 6.11
N ASN A 128 1.50 6.96 5.51
CA ASN A 128 1.64 5.51 5.37
C ASN A 128 2.14 5.10 3.96
N ARG A 129 2.97 5.92 3.31
CA ARG A 129 3.59 5.67 1.98
C ARG A 129 2.57 5.42 0.86
N MET A 130 1.34 5.92 0.97
CA MET A 130 0.34 5.73 -0.06
C MET A 130 0.49 6.71 -1.22
N ILE A 131 0.56 6.16 -2.43
CA ILE A 131 0.68 6.89 -3.70
C ILE A 131 -0.70 7.02 -4.31
N ARG A 132 -1.04 8.22 -4.74
CA ARG A 132 -2.34 8.52 -5.33
C ARG A 132 -2.43 8.07 -6.78
N VAL A 133 -3.39 7.20 -7.08
CA VAL A 133 -3.81 6.83 -8.44
C VAL A 133 -5.04 7.65 -8.81
N ILE A 134 -4.88 8.57 -9.76
CA ILE A 134 -5.96 9.49 -10.17
C ILE A 134 -6.97 8.75 -11.03
N ARG A 135 -8.27 8.96 -10.76
CA ARG A 135 -9.39 8.30 -11.42
C ARG A 135 -10.54 9.30 -11.71
N GLY A 136 -11.45 8.91 -12.58
CA GLY A 136 -12.71 9.65 -12.78
C GLY A 136 -12.54 11.05 -13.39
N ILE A 137 -11.55 11.23 -14.27
CA ILE A 137 -11.21 12.47 -14.96
C ILE A 137 -11.32 12.29 -16.48
N SER A 138 -11.15 13.37 -17.24
CA SER A 138 -11.14 13.30 -18.69
C SER A 138 -10.06 12.35 -19.24
N ALA A 139 -10.26 11.81 -20.45
CA ALA A 139 -9.30 10.90 -21.08
C ALA A 139 -7.90 11.52 -21.20
N ARG A 140 -7.80 12.81 -21.48
CA ARG A 140 -6.53 13.54 -21.55
C ARG A 140 -5.83 13.60 -20.21
N GLU A 141 -6.55 13.96 -19.15
CA GLU A 141 -6.00 14.04 -17.80
C GLU A 141 -5.61 12.65 -17.27
N LEU A 142 -6.41 11.62 -17.57
CA LEU A 142 -6.09 10.24 -17.25
C LEU A 142 -4.77 9.81 -17.92
N TYR A 143 -4.60 10.13 -19.20
CA TYR A 143 -3.37 9.84 -19.94
C TYR A 143 -2.15 10.53 -19.29
N LEU A 144 -2.23 11.82 -19.00
CA LEU A 144 -1.14 12.58 -18.39
C LEU A 144 -0.82 12.07 -16.98
N SER A 145 -1.84 11.80 -16.16
CA SER A 145 -1.62 11.26 -14.81
C SER A 145 -1.04 9.84 -14.84
N SER A 146 -1.43 9.03 -15.82
CA SER A 146 -0.87 7.70 -16.03
C SER A 146 0.60 7.75 -16.43
N GLN A 147 1.00 8.70 -17.27
CA GLN A 147 2.41 8.92 -17.60
C GLN A 147 3.24 9.28 -16.37
N VAL A 148 2.73 10.20 -15.53
CA VAL A 148 3.40 10.60 -14.29
C VAL A 148 3.54 9.43 -13.33
N LEU A 149 2.47 8.64 -13.15
CA LEU A 149 2.49 7.46 -12.27
C LEU A 149 3.45 6.39 -12.79
N SER A 150 3.40 6.09 -14.10
CA SER A 150 4.32 5.14 -14.74
C SER A 150 5.79 5.54 -14.51
N LYS A 151 6.11 6.81 -14.75
CA LYS A 151 7.46 7.34 -14.53
C LYS A 151 7.87 7.25 -13.06
N TYR A 152 6.99 7.61 -12.14
CA TYR A 152 7.24 7.52 -10.71
C TYR A 152 7.55 6.07 -10.28
N ILE A 153 6.71 5.09 -10.67
CA ILE A 153 6.89 3.67 -10.35
C ILE A 153 8.24 3.19 -10.86
N ARG A 154 8.53 3.41 -12.15
CA ARG A 154 9.79 2.97 -12.76
C ARG A 154 11.00 3.60 -12.09
N GLN A 155 11.03 4.91 -11.91
CA GLN A 155 12.13 5.60 -11.26
C GLN A 155 12.34 5.15 -9.81
N THR A 156 11.27 4.95 -9.05
CA THR A 156 11.35 4.51 -7.65
C THR A 156 11.98 3.13 -7.55
N ILE A 157 11.60 2.20 -8.42
CA ILE A 157 12.14 0.83 -8.42
C ILE A 157 13.56 0.80 -8.96
N THR A 158 13.82 1.38 -10.13
CA THR A 158 15.13 1.32 -10.80
C THR A 158 16.23 2.10 -10.07
N SER A 159 15.86 3.15 -9.33
CA SER A 159 16.82 3.87 -8.47
C SER A 159 17.11 3.15 -7.15
N GLY A 160 16.45 2.05 -6.85
CA GLY A 160 16.59 1.33 -5.58
C GLY A 160 15.96 2.02 -4.36
N LYS A 161 15.11 3.05 -4.58
CA LYS A 161 14.50 3.83 -3.50
C LYS A 161 13.51 3.02 -2.68
N SER A 162 12.50 2.43 -3.33
CA SER A 162 11.45 1.64 -2.66
C SER A 162 10.85 0.60 -3.60
N SER A 163 10.32 -0.48 -3.04
CA SER A 163 9.40 -1.36 -3.75
C SER A 163 8.00 -0.75 -3.71
N ILE A 164 7.14 -1.17 -4.64
CA ILE A 164 5.77 -0.63 -4.76
C ILE A 164 4.76 -1.78 -4.80
N TRP A 165 3.66 -1.65 -4.11
CA TRP A 165 2.49 -2.52 -4.21
C TRP A 165 1.42 -1.88 -5.08
N LEU A 166 0.85 -2.67 -5.99
CA LEU A 166 -0.17 -2.25 -6.93
C LEU A 166 -1.16 -3.41 -7.18
N ALA A 167 -2.45 -3.13 -7.07
CA ALA A 167 -3.48 -4.10 -7.47
C ALA A 167 -3.55 -4.22 -9.00
N GLN A 168 -3.76 -5.43 -9.52
CA GLN A 168 -3.78 -5.71 -10.96
C GLN A 168 -5.00 -5.15 -11.70
N ARG A 169 -5.97 -4.59 -10.97
CA ARG A 169 -7.20 -4.02 -11.51
C ARG A 169 -7.71 -2.84 -10.70
N GLN A 170 -8.63 -2.10 -11.30
CA GLN A 170 -9.35 -1.05 -10.60
C GLN A 170 -10.51 -1.63 -9.78
N GLY A 171 -10.44 -1.42 -8.45
CA GLY A 171 -11.46 -1.91 -7.52
C GLY A 171 -11.37 -3.41 -7.25
N ARG A 172 -11.90 -3.83 -6.10
CA ARG A 172 -11.92 -5.23 -5.69
C ARG A 172 -12.90 -6.06 -6.52
N THR A 173 -12.65 -7.35 -6.63
CA THR A 173 -13.62 -8.30 -7.20
C THR A 173 -14.82 -8.47 -6.26
N LYS A 174 -15.96 -8.78 -6.84
CA LYS A 174 -17.19 -9.10 -6.10
C LYS A 174 -17.69 -10.52 -6.37
N ASP A 175 -17.11 -11.17 -7.36
CA ASP A 175 -17.53 -12.47 -7.89
C ASP A 175 -16.38 -13.50 -7.90
N GLY A 176 -15.26 -13.16 -7.25
CA GLY A 176 -14.09 -14.03 -7.23
C GLY A 176 -13.28 -14.06 -8.53
N ILE A 177 -13.78 -13.49 -9.62
CA ILE A 177 -13.07 -13.42 -10.89
C ILE A 177 -12.18 -12.18 -10.92
N ASP A 178 -10.87 -12.38 -10.84
CA ASP A 178 -9.90 -11.30 -10.83
C ASP A 178 -8.94 -11.41 -12.03
N THR A 179 -9.08 -10.47 -12.96
CA THR A 179 -8.27 -10.42 -14.17
C THR A 179 -7.42 -9.16 -14.20
N THR A 180 -6.20 -9.27 -14.73
CA THR A 180 -5.31 -8.13 -14.91
C THR A 180 -5.87 -7.17 -15.97
N GLU A 181 -6.03 -5.90 -15.63
CA GLU A 181 -6.48 -4.88 -16.57
C GLU A 181 -5.40 -4.55 -17.60
N GLN A 182 -5.75 -4.65 -18.88
CA GLN A 182 -4.83 -4.29 -19.97
C GLN A 182 -4.39 -2.80 -19.89
N GLY A 183 -5.29 -1.92 -19.44
CA GLY A 183 -4.97 -0.50 -19.23
C GLY A 183 -3.86 -0.28 -18.22
N LEU A 184 -3.80 -1.11 -17.19
CA LEU A 184 -2.73 -1.08 -16.20
C LEU A 184 -1.38 -1.46 -16.80
N LEU A 185 -1.34 -2.54 -17.59
CA LEU A 185 -0.11 -2.96 -18.27
C LEU A 185 0.38 -1.90 -19.25
N LYS A 186 -0.51 -1.28 -20.02
CA LYS A 186 -0.18 -0.14 -20.88
C LYS A 186 0.40 1.03 -20.07
N MET A 187 -0.22 1.36 -18.94
CA MET A 187 0.29 2.41 -18.06
C MET A 187 1.70 2.11 -17.56
N LEU A 188 1.99 0.90 -17.11
CA LEU A 188 3.33 0.52 -16.65
C LEU A 188 4.40 0.60 -17.76
N ASP A 189 4.01 0.37 -19.00
CA ASP A 189 4.92 0.48 -20.16
C ASP A 189 5.20 1.92 -20.59
N MET A 190 4.28 2.86 -20.36
CA MET A 190 4.31 4.25 -20.88
C MET A 190 5.63 4.99 -20.65
N SER A 191 6.31 4.73 -19.55
CA SER A 191 7.59 5.38 -19.21
C SER A 191 8.82 4.59 -19.64
N GLY A 192 8.62 3.41 -20.21
CA GLY A 192 9.71 2.60 -20.76
C GLY A 192 10.25 3.17 -22.07
N THR A 193 11.52 2.96 -22.35
CA THR A 193 12.19 3.40 -23.58
C THR A 193 12.72 2.25 -24.42
N LYS A 194 12.46 1.02 -23.98
CA LYS A 194 12.94 -0.22 -24.60
C LYS A 194 11.78 -1.07 -25.10
N SER A 195 12.03 -2.32 -25.45
CA SER A 195 10.94 -3.26 -25.77
C SER A 195 10.06 -3.52 -24.55
N PHE A 196 8.80 -3.92 -24.77
CA PHE A 196 7.85 -4.26 -23.71
C PHE A 196 8.45 -5.24 -22.69
N LYS A 197 9.12 -6.30 -23.17
CA LYS A 197 9.77 -7.28 -22.32
C LYS A 197 10.85 -6.66 -21.42
N GLU A 198 11.70 -5.81 -21.96
CA GLU A 198 12.77 -5.15 -21.21
C GLU A 198 12.21 -4.13 -20.22
N ASN A 199 11.19 -3.34 -20.65
CA ASN A 199 10.51 -2.38 -19.78
C ASN A 199 9.89 -3.05 -18.54
N PHE A 200 9.31 -4.25 -18.72
CA PHE A 200 8.73 -5.02 -17.62
C PHE A 200 9.79 -5.70 -16.77
N SER A 201 10.88 -6.16 -17.36
CA SER A 201 12.01 -6.74 -16.62
C SER A 201 12.64 -5.74 -15.64
N GLU A 202 12.68 -4.46 -15.97
CA GLU A 202 13.19 -3.40 -15.08
C GLU A 202 12.36 -3.20 -13.82
N LEU A 203 11.08 -3.62 -13.82
CA LEU A 203 10.18 -3.45 -12.70
C LEU A 203 10.27 -4.59 -11.67
N ASN A 204 11.02 -5.66 -11.96
CA ASN A 204 11.14 -6.83 -11.09
C ASN A 204 9.75 -7.26 -10.55
N ILE A 205 8.80 -7.55 -11.45
CA ILE A 205 7.42 -7.82 -11.03
C ILE A 205 7.35 -9.09 -10.21
N VAL A 206 6.79 -8.98 -9.01
CA VAL A 206 6.46 -10.07 -8.10
C VAL A 206 4.93 -10.23 -8.09
N PRO A 207 4.38 -11.24 -8.75
CA PRO A 207 2.96 -11.52 -8.66
C PRO A 207 2.60 -12.04 -7.27
N LEU A 208 1.55 -11.46 -6.68
CA LEU A 208 0.99 -11.91 -5.41
C LEU A 208 -0.42 -12.42 -5.62
N SER A 209 -0.74 -13.54 -5.00
CA SER A 209 -2.09 -14.08 -4.94
C SER A 209 -2.58 -14.07 -3.50
N ILE A 210 -3.72 -13.42 -3.28
CA ILE A 210 -4.37 -13.31 -1.99
C ILE A 210 -5.73 -13.98 -2.09
N SER A 211 -6.05 -14.85 -1.13
CA SER A 211 -7.37 -15.45 -1.02
C SER A 211 -7.89 -15.37 0.41
N TYR A 212 -9.19 -15.20 0.54
CA TYR A 212 -9.92 -15.24 1.80
C TYR A 212 -10.88 -16.40 1.77
N GLU A 213 -11.17 -16.97 2.96
CA GLU A 213 -12.12 -18.10 3.08
C GLU A 213 -13.54 -17.68 2.72
N TYR A 214 -13.91 -16.44 3.09
CA TYR A 214 -15.23 -15.86 2.79
C TYR A 214 -15.06 -14.61 1.94
N GLU A 215 -15.90 -14.49 0.93
CA GLU A 215 -15.98 -13.36 0.00
C GLU A 215 -17.36 -12.70 0.02
#